data_3e9629a823c23902bd2827e866e32aaf
#
_entry.id   3e9629a823c23902bd2827e866e32aaf
#
_cell.length_a   1.000
_cell.length_b   1.000
_cell.length_c   1.000
_cell.angle_alpha   90.00
_cell.angle_beta   90.00
_cell.angle_gamma   90.00
#
_symmetry.space_group_name_H-M   'P 1'
#
loop_
_entity.id
_entity.type
_entity.pdbx_description
1 polymer ?
#
loop_
_entity_poly.entity_id
_entity_poly.type
_entity_poly.pdbx_seq_one_letter_code
_entity_poly.pdbx_strand_id
1 'polypeptide(L)'
;MQPGGDMSQLLAQAQQMQQKLLEAQHQLANAEIHGEAGGGLVKVVVKGSGEVIGVEIDPKVVDPSGIETLQDLIVGAMRDASGQVTKMAQERLGALAGGMGAQPAQPPAPPPTQMPGL
;
A
#
# COMPACT_ATOMS: atom_id res chain seq x y z
N MET A 1 20.29 38.87 8.12
CA MET A 1 19.58 37.82 8.45
C MET A 1 19.37 37.65 9.89
N GLN A 2 18.20 37.30 10.30
CA GLN A 2 17.91 37.23 11.63
C GLN A 2 17.91 35.79 11.99
N PRO A 3 18.83 35.29 12.70
CA PRO A 3 18.91 33.91 13.02
C PRO A 3 17.66 33.40 13.70
N GLY A 4 17.10 34.17 14.56
CA GLY A 4 15.90 33.72 15.24
C GLY A 4 14.76 33.49 14.31
N GLY A 5 14.59 34.36 13.32
CA GLY A 5 13.53 34.21 12.36
C GLY A 5 13.69 33.00 11.52
N ASP A 6 14.90 32.75 11.10
CA ASP A 6 15.14 31.58 10.28
C ASP A 6 14.88 30.32 11.04
N MET A 7 15.27 30.26 12.28
CA MET A 7 15.05 29.06 13.06
C MET A 7 13.59 28.81 13.28
N SER A 8 12.82 29.87 13.49
CA SER A 8 11.38 29.72 13.66
C SER A 8 10.73 29.17 12.42
N GLN A 9 11.15 29.63 11.27
CA GLN A 9 10.59 29.14 10.04
C GLN A 9 10.97 27.69 9.80
N LEU A 10 12.20 27.33 10.11
CA LEU A 10 12.61 25.96 9.94
C LEU A 10 11.85 25.03 10.86
N LEU A 11 11.63 25.45 12.09
CA LEU A 11 10.85 24.65 13.01
C LEU A 11 9.41 24.51 12.55
N ALA A 12 8.83 25.57 12.05
CA ALA A 12 7.47 25.53 11.57
C ALA A 12 7.36 24.58 10.39
N GLN A 13 8.31 24.61 9.49
CA GLN A 13 8.30 23.72 8.35
C GLN A 13 8.46 22.27 8.78
N ALA A 14 9.33 22.03 9.75
CA ALA A 14 9.52 20.68 10.24
C ALA A 14 8.25 20.14 10.88
N GLN A 15 7.57 21.00 11.64
CA GLN A 15 6.33 20.59 12.27
C GLN A 15 5.25 20.31 11.25
N GLN A 16 5.17 21.15 10.22
CA GLN A 16 4.20 20.91 9.16
C GLN A 16 4.47 19.62 8.44
N MET A 17 5.73 19.34 8.21
CA MET A 17 6.10 18.10 7.54
C MET A 17 5.71 16.91 8.38
N GLN A 18 5.95 16.97 9.68
CA GLN A 18 5.55 15.89 10.56
C GLN A 18 4.04 15.69 10.55
N GLN A 19 3.30 16.79 10.58
CA GLN A 19 1.86 16.68 10.53
C GLN A 19 1.38 16.06 9.23
N LYS A 20 2.00 16.44 8.13
CA LYS A 20 1.62 15.87 6.85
C LYS A 20 1.92 14.38 6.79
N LEU A 21 3.03 13.97 7.37
CA LEU A 21 3.37 12.58 7.41
C LEU A 21 2.37 11.79 8.24
N LEU A 22 2.01 12.33 9.40
CA LEU A 22 1.04 11.67 10.24
C LEU A 22 -0.32 11.58 9.56
N GLU A 23 -0.73 12.65 8.91
CA GLU A 23 -1.98 12.64 8.17
C GLU A 23 -1.95 11.62 7.05
N ALA A 24 -0.85 11.57 6.32
CA ALA A 24 -0.74 10.63 5.23
C ALA A 24 -0.80 9.19 5.73
N GLN A 25 -0.14 8.91 6.84
CA GLN A 25 -0.18 7.59 7.44
C GLN A 25 -1.59 7.25 7.90
N HIS A 26 -2.26 8.23 8.49
CA HIS A 26 -3.61 8.02 8.97
C HIS A 26 -4.57 7.76 7.82
N GLN A 27 -4.46 8.55 6.76
CA GLN A 27 -5.29 8.35 5.59
C GLN A 27 -5.03 7.01 4.94
N LEU A 28 -3.77 6.62 4.85
CA LEU A 28 -3.42 5.35 4.28
C LEU A 28 -3.98 4.21 5.13
N ALA A 29 -3.85 4.32 6.43
CA ALA A 29 -4.33 3.27 7.33
C ALA A 29 -5.83 3.11 7.26
N ASN A 30 -6.57 4.18 6.97
CA ASN A 30 -8.02 4.13 6.89
C ASN A 30 -8.57 3.97 5.49
N ALA A 31 -7.72 3.95 4.49
CA ALA A 31 -8.17 3.80 3.12
C ALA A 31 -8.70 2.38 2.91
N GLU A 32 -9.83 2.29 2.22
CA GLU A 32 -10.39 0.99 1.90
C GLU A 32 -9.79 0.48 0.61
N ILE A 33 -9.35 -0.74 0.65
CA ILE A 33 -8.70 -1.36 -0.48
C ILE A 33 -9.43 -2.64 -0.80
N HIS A 34 -9.71 -2.83 -2.07
CA HIS A 34 -10.47 -3.97 -2.53
C HIS A 34 -9.58 -4.95 -3.26
N GLY A 35 -9.65 -6.20 -2.86
CA GLY A 35 -8.95 -7.26 -3.56
C GLY A 35 -9.96 -8.26 -4.06
N GLU A 36 -9.64 -8.93 -5.13
CA GLU A 36 -10.55 -9.93 -5.66
C GLU A 36 -9.81 -11.07 -6.32
N ALA A 37 -10.50 -12.16 -6.46
CA ALA A 37 -9.98 -13.34 -7.14
C ALA A 37 -11.09 -13.99 -7.92
N GLY A 38 -10.71 -14.75 -8.94
CA GLY A 38 -11.68 -15.46 -9.75
C GLY A 38 -12.58 -14.54 -10.54
N GLY A 39 -12.07 -13.38 -10.94
CA GLY A 39 -12.89 -12.45 -11.70
C GLY A 39 -13.98 -11.81 -10.86
N GLY A 40 -13.78 -11.70 -9.58
CA GLY A 40 -14.76 -11.08 -8.70
C GLY A 40 -15.65 -12.07 -7.97
N LEU A 41 -15.34 -13.35 -8.08
CA LEU A 41 -16.12 -14.36 -7.34
C LEU A 41 -15.90 -14.23 -5.84
N VAL A 42 -14.71 -13.83 -5.43
CA VAL A 42 -14.43 -13.54 -4.03
C VAL A 42 -13.81 -12.17 -3.99
N LYS A 43 -14.36 -11.30 -3.14
CA LYS A 43 -13.85 -9.95 -2.97
C LYS A 43 -13.61 -9.71 -1.50
N VAL A 44 -12.54 -9.04 -1.19
CA VAL A 44 -12.25 -8.67 0.20
C VAL A 44 -12.05 -7.18 0.26
N VAL A 45 -12.41 -6.59 1.39
CA VAL A 45 -12.19 -5.17 1.63
C VAL A 45 -11.32 -5.09 2.86
N VAL A 46 -10.17 -4.45 2.72
CA VAL A 46 -9.25 -4.28 3.85
C VAL A 46 -8.89 -2.82 3.95
N LYS A 47 -8.48 -2.41 5.13
CA LYS A 47 -7.93 -1.07 5.29
C LYS A 47 -6.44 -1.12 5.04
N GLY A 48 -5.88 0.05 4.77
CA GLY A 48 -4.44 0.14 4.58
C GLY A 48 -3.64 -0.34 5.78
N SER A 49 -4.26 -0.37 6.95
CA SER A 49 -3.63 -0.90 8.15
C SER A 49 -3.56 -2.43 8.14
N GLY A 50 -4.25 -3.06 7.22
CA GLY A 50 -4.32 -4.51 7.18
C GLY A 50 -5.58 -5.09 7.80
N GLU A 51 -6.41 -4.24 8.38
CA GLU A 51 -7.64 -4.72 9.00
C GLU A 51 -8.62 -5.17 7.93
N VAL A 52 -9.15 -6.37 8.06
CA VAL A 52 -10.11 -6.90 7.10
C VAL A 52 -11.49 -6.40 7.52
N ILE A 53 -12.14 -5.66 6.62
CA ILE A 53 -13.45 -5.12 6.90
C ILE A 53 -14.54 -6.06 6.49
N GLY A 54 -14.38 -6.72 5.37
CA GLY A 54 -15.41 -7.61 4.89
C GLY A 54 -14.94 -8.52 3.80
N VAL A 55 -15.72 -9.55 3.57
CA VAL A 55 -15.46 -10.52 2.51
C VAL A 55 -16.78 -10.81 1.83
N GLU A 56 -16.80 -10.71 0.50
CA GLU A 56 -17.97 -11.05 -0.28
C GLU A 56 -17.67 -12.29 -1.09
N ILE A 57 -18.54 -13.25 -1.05
CA ILE A 57 -18.34 -14.52 -1.74
C ILE A 57 -19.57 -14.76 -2.62
N ASP A 58 -19.31 -14.98 -3.91
CA ASP A 58 -20.39 -15.28 -4.81
C ASP A 58 -20.93 -16.67 -4.50
N PRO A 59 -22.24 -16.83 -4.39
CA PRO A 59 -22.79 -18.14 -4.08
C PRO A 59 -22.37 -19.25 -5.04
N LYS A 60 -21.99 -18.89 -6.24
CA LYS A 60 -21.58 -19.88 -7.22
C LYS A 60 -20.37 -20.69 -6.78
N VAL A 61 -19.53 -20.12 -5.92
CA VAL A 61 -18.35 -20.82 -5.48
C VAL A 61 -18.55 -21.50 -4.14
N VAL A 62 -19.75 -21.40 -3.58
CA VAL A 62 -20.03 -22.05 -2.32
C VAL A 62 -20.60 -23.43 -2.63
N ASP A 63 -19.71 -24.36 -2.80
CA ASP A 63 -20.10 -25.71 -3.19
C ASP A 63 -19.34 -26.66 -2.29
N PRO A 64 -20.03 -27.52 -1.59
CA PRO A 64 -19.34 -28.44 -0.67
C PRO A 64 -18.31 -29.30 -1.36
N SER A 65 -18.47 -29.55 -2.64
CA SER A 65 -17.49 -30.36 -3.35
C SER A 65 -16.34 -29.51 -3.86
N GLY A 66 -16.41 -28.22 -3.74
CA GLY A 66 -15.36 -27.31 -4.22
C GLY A 66 -14.78 -26.43 -3.13
N ILE A 67 -14.70 -26.93 -1.92
CA ILE A 67 -14.20 -26.14 -0.81
C ILE A 67 -12.78 -25.66 -1.03
N GLU A 68 -11.95 -26.52 -1.63
CA GLU A 68 -10.57 -26.12 -1.87
C GLU A 68 -10.48 -24.97 -2.85
N THR A 69 -11.34 -24.96 -3.85
CA THR A 69 -11.38 -23.85 -4.79
C THR A 69 -11.75 -22.57 -4.07
N LEU A 70 -12.73 -22.62 -3.18
CA LEU A 70 -13.13 -21.46 -2.42
C LEU A 70 -11.99 -20.97 -1.54
N GLN A 71 -11.29 -21.89 -0.89
CA GLN A 71 -10.16 -21.51 -0.04
C GLN A 71 -9.09 -20.81 -0.86
N ASP A 72 -8.79 -21.33 -2.03
CA ASP A 72 -7.77 -20.73 -2.88
C ASP A 72 -8.19 -19.36 -3.36
N LEU A 73 -9.46 -19.17 -3.67
CA LEU A 73 -9.98 -17.89 -4.09
C LEU A 73 -9.87 -16.86 -2.97
N ILE A 74 -10.17 -17.28 -1.75
CA ILE A 74 -10.06 -16.37 -0.61
C ILE A 74 -8.61 -15.94 -0.43
N VAL A 75 -7.69 -16.89 -0.49
CA VAL A 75 -6.27 -16.56 -0.37
C VAL A 75 -5.84 -15.63 -1.50
N GLY A 76 -6.30 -15.90 -2.71
CA GLY A 76 -5.97 -15.05 -3.84
C GLY A 76 -6.48 -13.64 -3.68
N ALA A 77 -7.72 -13.49 -3.19
CA ALA A 77 -8.28 -12.17 -2.97
C ALA A 77 -7.53 -11.43 -1.88
N MET A 78 -7.14 -12.13 -0.84
CA MET A 78 -6.37 -11.50 0.24
C MET A 78 -4.99 -11.09 -0.24
N ARG A 79 -4.36 -11.89 -1.07
CA ARG A 79 -3.07 -11.53 -1.64
C ARG A 79 -3.17 -10.33 -2.56
N ASP A 80 -4.24 -10.29 -3.33
CA ASP A 80 -4.47 -9.16 -4.21
C ASP A 80 -4.63 -7.89 -3.38
N ALA A 81 -5.43 -7.93 -2.33
CA ALA A 81 -5.62 -6.78 -1.47
C ALA A 81 -4.30 -6.37 -0.81
N SER A 82 -3.54 -7.33 -0.34
CA SER A 82 -2.27 -7.05 0.31
C SER A 82 -1.29 -6.39 -0.66
N GLY A 83 -1.26 -6.86 -1.89
CA GLY A 83 -0.42 -6.24 -2.91
C GLY A 83 -0.83 -4.83 -3.20
N GLN A 84 -2.13 -4.57 -3.22
CA GLN A 84 -2.60 -3.21 -3.45
C GLN A 84 -2.31 -2.28 -2.27
N VAL A 85 -2.35 -2.80 -1.05
CA VAL A 85 -1.96 -2.02 0.11
C VAL A 85 -0.50 -1.59 -0.03
N THR A 86 0.36 -2.52 -0.39
CA THR A 86 1.77 -2.21 -0.56
C THR A 86 1.99 -1.20 -1.66
N LYS A 87 1.30 -1.38 -2.77
CA LYS A 87 1.42 -0.47 -3.89
C LYS A 87 0.96 0.93 -3.51
N MET A 88 -0.16 1.03 -2.81
CA MET A 88 -0.68 2.31 -2.40
C MET A 88 0.29 3.00 -1.44
N ALA A 89 0.88 2.25 -0.51
CA ALA A 89 1.83 2.82 0.43
C ALA A 89 3.04 3.36 -0.31
N GLN A 90 3.53 2.62 -1.27
CA GLN A 90 4.68 3.07 -2.05
C GLN A 90 4.36 4.32 -2.85
N GLU A 91 3.18 4.37 -3.44
CA GLU A 91 2.79 5.52 -4.22
C GLU A 91 2.65 6.76 -3.36
N ARG A 92 2.06 6.61 -2.18
CA ARG A 92 1.88 7.75 -1.31
C ARG A 92 3.20 8.25 -0.74
N LEU A 93 4.07 7.34 -0.37
CA LEU A 93 5.37 7.73 0.13
C LEU A 93 6.23 8.32 -0.98
N GLY A 94 6.10 7.78 -2.17
CA GLY A 94 6.83 8.32 -3.30
C GLY A 94 6.38 9.73 -3.63
N ALA A 95 5.09 10.00 -3.53
CA ALA A 95 4.57 11.33 -3.78
C ALA A 95 5.11 12.33 -2.77
N LEU A 96 5.19 11.91 -1.50
CA LEU A 96 5.74 12.78 -0.49
C LEU A 96 7.21 13.06 -0.73
N ALA A 97 7.97 12.03 -1.07
CA ALA A 97 9.37 12.19 -1.35
C ALA A 97 9.59 13.07 -2.57
N GLY A 98 8.76 12.89 -3.58
CA GLY A 98 8.84 13.73 -4.76
C GLY A 98 8.51 15.16 -4.45
N GLY A 99 7.56 15.38 -3.57
CA GLY A 99 7.20 16.71 -3.16
C GLY A 99 8.31 17.41 -2.42
N MET A 100 9.24 16.67 -1.86
CA MET A 100 10.39 17.27 -1.22
C MET A 100 11.52 17.52 -2.18
N GLY A 101 11.32 17.28 -3.44
CA GLY A 101 12.32 17.51 -4.42
C GLY A 101 13.35 16.44 -4.50
N ALA A 102 13.22 15.46 -3.76
CA ALA A 102 14.18 14.41 -3.77
C ALA A 102 14.01 13.63 -5.02
N GLN A 103 15.08 13.44 -5.69
CA GLN A 103 15.04 12.73 -6.79
C GLN A 103 14.82 11.34 -6.49
N PRO A 104 13.89 10.77 -6.94
CA PRO A 104 13.61 9.45 -6.67
C PRO A 104 14.69 8.63 -7.17
N ALA A 105 15.29 8.10 -6.34
CA ALA A 105 16.29 7.31 -6.70
C ALA A 105 15.73 6.17 -7.37
N GLN A 106 16.09 5.99 -8.53
CA GLN A 106 15.76 4.95 -9.12
C GLN A 106 16.29 3.82 -8.43
N PRO A 107 15.60 2.86 -8.13
CA PRO A 107 16.14 1.71 -7.49
C PRO A 107 17.22 1.17 -8.34
N PRO A 108 18.27 0.84 -7.77
CA PRO A 108 19.36 0.34 -8.54
C PRO A 108 18.87 -0.89 -9.24
N ALA A 109 19.22 -0.94 -10.42
CA ALA A 109 18.84 -2.05 -11.19
C ALA A 109 19.37 -3.26 -10.51
N PRO A 110 18.62 -4.29 -10.45
CA PRO A 110 19.09 -5.48 -9.87
C PRO A 110 20.28 -5.93 -10.62
N PRO A 111 21.21 -6.44 -9.99
CA PRO A 111 22.33 -6.91 -10.65
C PRO A 111 21.91 -7.97 -11.59
N PRO A 112 22.48 -7.99 -12.63
CA PRO A 112 22.14 -8.91 -13.59
C PRO A 112 22.39 -10.20 -13.00
N THR A 113 21.55 -10.77 -12.90
CA THR A 113 21.74 -11.88 -12.30
C THR A 113 22.26 -12.79 -13.13
N GLN A 114 22.66 -12.84 -13.61
CA GLN A 114 23.07 -13.53 -14.22
C GLN A 114 23.63 -14.31 -13.98
N MET A 115 23.58 -14.97 -13.88
CA MET A 115 23.95 -15.63 -13.64
C MET A 115 24.61 -16.16 -14.15
N PRO A 116 25.10 -16.61 -14.02
CA PRO A 116 25.74 -17.03 -14.32
C PRO A 116 25.95 -17.97 -14.81
N GLY A 117 26.26 -18.24 -15.02
CA GLY A 117 26.43 -19.06 -15.45
C GLY A 117 26.34 -19.57 -15.86
N LEU A 118 26.24 -19.40 -15.69
CA LEU A 118 26.07 -19.85 -15.97
C LEU A 118 26.29 -20.07 -16.51
#